data_5d8f2cb85c099275e8ce80fa38c923d9
#
_entry.id   5d8f2cb85c099275e8ce80fa38c923d9
#
_cell.length_a   1.000
_cell.length_b   1.000
_cell.length_c   1.000
_cell.angle_alpha   90.00
_cell.angle_beta   90.00
_cell.angle_gamma   90.00
#
_symmetry.space_group_name_H-M   'P 1'
#
loop_
_entity.id
_entity.type
_entity.pdbx_description
1 polymer ?
#
loop_
_entity_poly.entity_id
_entity_poly.type
_entity_poly.pdbx_seq_one_letter_code
_entity_poly.pdbx_strand_id
1 'polypeptide(L)'
;MNEHLLMPILHLTRPDGFQIRYILICDNPDVKVPAAIQGLAERGAIKLLVNELNSGPSFTRNRGIEESDGQWILFLDDDIVPSPDLLNAYADAIHAHPESLGFVGVTEFPKPFNDVTSALELNGAVGFFRMSKSKKEQAWAPTANLMLNRSLLGDRRFRTELTIGGEDVELLTRNSQGNGKQYLSLPDAVVSHPWWDEGRSQVKRMFRYGYGNATILQLPHIRKYSCLDFPNTIETLFLLLLLTPFILIAGIPFVTVLMLSGIILLAELVTNAIRSLTVSHKLSPPLIWQMTLHKNAQEVGFFWSLLRRGRLLSMCRMIDFGFKKPHPSPFRLNRWKIVKMGITTLLLLAAFWGI
;
A
#
# COMPACT_ATOMS: atom_id res chain seq x y z
N MET A 1 4.56 22.33 5.54
CA MET A 1 5.36 21.54 6.50
C MET A 1 4.70 21.64 7.87
N ASN A 2 4.50 20.54 8.57
CA ASN A 2 3.81 20.51 9.87
C ASN A 2 4.83 20.38 11.01
N GLU A 3 5.12 21.49 11.69
CA GLU A 3 6.08 21.55 12.79
C GLU A 3 5.72 20.63 13.95
N HIS A 4 4.43 20.56 14.33
CA HIS A 4 3.97 19.74 15.46
C HIS A 4 4.22 18.26 15.30
N LEU A 5 4.26 17.75 14.07
CA LEU A 5 4.56 16.34 13.76
C LEU A 5 6.06 16.09 13.60
N LEU A 6 6.82 17.08 13.10
CA LEU A 6 8.26 16.95 12.90
C LEU A 6 9.06 17.07 14.20
N MET A 7 8.68 17.98 15.10
CA MET A 7 9.44 18.23 16.33
C MET A 7 9.59 16.98 17.22
N PRO A 8 8.57 16.13 17.41
CA PRO A 8 8.74 14.87 18.16
C PRO A 8 9.79 13.94 17.54
N ILE A 9 9.89 13.89 16.20
CA ILE A 9 10.91 13.08 15.50
C ILE A 9 12.31 13.63 15.75
N LEU A 10 12.46 14.95 15.65
CA LEU A 10 13.76 15.64 15.78
C LEU A 10 14.30 15.68 17.22
N HIS A 11 13.42 15.49 18.21
CA HIS A 11 13.76 15.45 19.63
C HIS A 11 13.82 14.05 20.26
N LEU A 12 13.79 13.00 19.46
CA LEU A 12 13.96 11.63 19.95
C LEU A 12 15.27 11.48 20.72
N THR A 13 15.22 10.73 21.82
CA THR A 13 16.39 10.36 22.61
C THR A 13 17.37 9.60 21.72
N ARG A 14 18.61 10.08 21.68
CA ARG A 14 19.67 9.46 20.88
C ARG A 14 20.30 8.31 21.68
N PRO A 15 20.37 7.10 21.12
CA PRO A 15 21.04 5.98 21.79
C PRO A 15 22.56 6.22 21.87
N ASP A 16 23.16 5.72 22.94
CA ASP A 16 24.60 5.81 23.13
C ASP A 16 25.35 5.05 22.03
N GLY A 17 26.51 5.58 21.65
CA GLY A 17 27.36 4.98 20.62
C GLY A 17 26.91 5.22 19.17
N PHE A 18 25.79 5.91 18.95
CA PHE A 18 25.30 6.24 17.61
C PHE A 18 25.37 7.75 17.32
N GLN A 19 25.90 8.08 16.15
CA GLN A 19 25.81 9.42 15.59
C GLN A 19 24.60 9.51 14.66
N ILE A 20 23.59 10.33 15.02
CA ILE A 20 22.36 10.49 14.25
C ILE A 20 22.37 11.82 13.54
N ARG A 21 22.12 11.79 12.23
CA ARG A 21 21.93 12.95 11.36
C ARG A 21 20.54 12.95 10.79
N TYR A 22 19.84 14.06 10.93
CA TYR A 22 18.52 14.25 10.37
C TYR A 22 18.61 14.93 9.01
N ILE A 23 18.01 14.33 7.99
CA ILE A 23 17.89 14.88 6.64
C ILE A 23 16.40 15.05 6.37
N LEU A 24 15.95 16.30 6.35
CA LEU A 24 14.56 16.65 6.05
C LEU A 24 14.47 17.13 4.61
N ILE A 25 13.68 16.45 3.79
CA ILE A 25 13.54 16.77 2.37
C ILE A 25 12.08 17.10 2.07
N CYS A 26 11.86 18.31 1.59
CA CYS A 26 10.54 18.75 1.16
C CYS A 26 10.39 18.65 -0.36
N ASP A 27 9.36 17.96 -0.82
CA ASP A 27 9.04 17.79 -2.25
C ASP A 27 8.08 18.88 -2.78
N ASN A 28 7.90 19.94 -2.03
CA ASN A 28 7.11 21.10 -2.45
C ASN A 28 8.02 22.35 -2.51
N PRO A 29 8.30 22.89 -3.72
CA PRO A 29 9.14 24.07 -3.88
C PRO A 29 8.58 25.32 -3.19
N ASP A 30 7.26 25.43 -3.07
CA ASP A 30 6.56 26.56 -2.47
C ASP A 30 6.35 26.39 -0.95
N VAL A 31 7.07 25.46 -0.32
CA VAL A 31 6.89 25.18 1.11
C VAL A 31 7.29 26.37 1.96
N LYS A 32 6.41 26.75 2.88
CA LYS A 32 6.78 27.64 3.97
C LYS A 32 7.43 26.82 5.08
N VAL A 33 8.73 27.01 5.28
CA VAL A 33 9.46 26.36 6.36
C VAL A 33 9.16 27.09 7.67
N PRO A 34 8.69 26.39 8.73
CA PRO A 34 8.48 26.99 10.04
C PRO A 34 9.80 27.53 10.63
N ALA A 35 9.74 28.63 11.38
CA ALA A 35 10.91 29.29 11.96
C ALA A 35 11.74 28.34 12.85
N ALA A 36 11.09 27.45 13.61
CA ALA A 36 11.79 26.46 14.44
C ALA A 36 12.61 25.47 13.61
N ILE A 37 12.06 24.98 12.50
CA ILE A 37 12.76 24.08 11.57
C ILE A 37 13.91 24.82 10.87
N GLN A 38 13.66 26.04 10.43
CA GLN A 38 14.69 26.90 9.83
C GLN A 38 15.86 27.12 10.80
N GLY A 39 15.57 27.46 12.07
CA GLY A 39 16.59 27.64 13.10
C GLY A 39 17.37 26.36 13.42
N LEU A 40 16.76 25.17 13.31
CA LEU A 40 17.49 23.88 13.44
C LEU A 40 18.45 23.68 12.27
N ALA A 41 18.04 24.02 11.06
CA ALA A 41 18.89 23.91 9.87
C ALA A 41 20.10 24.90 9.94
N GLU A 42 19.85 26.15 10.33
CA GLU A 42 20.89 27.19 10.47
C GLU A 42 21.96 26.81 11.52
N ARG A 43 21.55 26.13 12.59
CA ARG A 43 22.50 25.61 13.61
C ARG A 43 23.17 24.29 13.22
N GLY A 44 22.86 23.74 12.04
CA GLY A 44 23.38 22.45 11.58
C GLY A 44 22.85 21.24 12.35
N ALA A 45 21.77 21.39 13.12
CA ALA A 45 21.14 20.28 13.83
C ALA A 45 20.41 19.33 12.89
N ILE A 46 19.94 19.84 11.75
CA ILE A 46 19.35 19.07 10.66
C ILE A 46 19.90 19.55 9.32
N LYS A 47 19.89 18.68 8.31
CA LYS A 47 20.07 19.04 6.92
C LYS A 47 18.70 19.23 6.28
N LEU A 48 18.33 20.46 5.95
CA LEU A 48 17.07 20.77 5.29
C LEU A 48 17.31 20.94 3.79
N LEU A 49 16.55 20.22 2.99
CA LEU A 49 16.59 20.28 1.53
C LEU A 49 15.17 20.52 0.99
N VAL A 50 15.06 21.37 -0.02
CA VAL A 50 13.82 21.59 -0.75
C VAL A 50 14.06 21.20 -2.21
N ASN A 51 13.16 20.42 -2.80
CA ASN A 51 13.20 20.07 -4.21
C ASN A 51 12.73 21.26 -5.05
N GLU A 52 13.37 21.50 -6.17
CA GLU A 52 13.01 22.58 -7.10
C GLU A 52 11.65 22.36 -7.76
N LEU A 53 11.22 21.10 -7.86
CA LEU A 53 9.94 20.67 -8.39
C LEU A 53 9.35 19.58 -7.51
N ASN A 54 8.02 19.41 -7.56
CA ASN A 54 7.38 18.23 -6.98
C ASN A 54 7.71 16.99 -7.84
N SER A 55 8.71 16.23 -7.40
CA SER A 55 9.30 15.09 -8.13
C SER A 55 8.80 13.73 -7.65
N GLY A 56 7.99 13.71 -6.61
CA GLY A 56 7.38 12.52 -6.02
C GLY A 56 8.28 11.76 -5.04
N PRO A 57 7.70 10.77 -4.33
CA PRO A 57 8.35 10.12 -3.20
C PRO A 57 9.62 9.34 -3.58
N SER A 58 9.65 8.73 -4.76
CA SER A 58 10.83 7.98 -5.24
C SER A 58 12.06 8.88 -5.38
N PHE A 59 11.91 10.03 -6.03
CA PHE A 59 12.98 11.00 -6.21
C PHE A 59 13.45 11.56 -4.86
N THR A 60 12.51 11.97 -4.03
CA THR A 60 12.79 12.56 -2.72
C THR A 60 13.52 11.59 -1.81
N ARG A 61 13.12 10.32 -1.76
CA ARG A 61 13.81 9.28 -0.98
C ARG A 61 15.20 8.95 -1.56
N ASN A 62 15.36 8.92 -2.87
CA ASN A 62 16.68 8.75 -3.50
C ASN A 62 17.64 9.88 -3.12
N ARG A 63 17.17 11.14 -3.17
CA ARG A 63 17.95 12.27 -2.70
C ARG A 63 18.36 12.11 -1.24
N GLY A 64 17.47 11.60 -0.38
CA GLY A 64 17.80 11.27 1.01
C GLY A 64 18.89 10.20 1.15
N ILE A 65 18.86 9.17 0.33
CA ILE A 65 19.91 8.15 0.28
C ILE A 65 21.26 8.76 -0.15
N GLU A 66 21.27 9.62 -1.15
CA GLU A 66 22.47 10.25 -1.70
C GLU A 66 23.10 11.24 -0.74
N GLU A 67 22.28 12.03 -0.07
CA GLU A 67 22.70 13.04 0.91
C GLU A 67 23.09 12.46 2.27
N SER A 68 22.83 11.15 2.48
CA SER A 68 23.20 10.42 3.69
C SER A 68 24.58 9.79 3.52
N ASP A 69 25.40 9.84 4.58
CA ASP A 69 26.67 9.11 4.71
C ASP A 69 26.62 8.02 5.81
N GLY A 70 25.45 7.84 6.46
CA GLY A 70 25.25 6.87 7.52
C GLY A 70 25.36 5.42 7.04
N GLN A 71 25.84 4.53 7.91
CA GLN A 71 25.86 3.08 7.66
C GLN A 71 24.43 2.50 7.58
N TRP A 72 23.49 3.10 8.30
CA TRP A 72 22.09 2.78 8.35
C TRP A 72 21.25 3.99 7.96
N ILE A 73 20.20 3.77 7.21
CA ILE A 73 19.29 4.82 6.75
C ILE A 73 17.89 4.51 7.29
N LEU A 74 17.39 5.32 8.22
CA LEU A 74 16.03 5.21 8.74
C LEU A 74 15.11 6.15 7.96
N PHE A 75 14.11 5.58 7.30
CA PHE A 75 13.01 6.32 6.67
C PHE A 75 11.86 6.45 7.66
N LEU A 76 11.40 7.67 7.83
CA LEU A 76 10.20 8.01 8.59
C LEU A 76 9.34 8.95 7.76
N ASP A 77 8.03 8.74 7.75
CA ASP A 77 7.11 9.72 7.18
C ASP A 77 7.05 10.96 8.08
N ASP A 78 6.74 12.12 7.52
CA ASP A 78 6.73 13.41 8.22
C ASP A 78 5.41 13.70 8.98
N ASP A 79 4.48 12.76 8.93
CA ASP A 79 3.16 12.83 9.57
C ASP A 79 2.94 11.74 10.63
N ILE A 80 4.04 11.18 11.18
CA ILE A 80 4.00 10.16 12.24
C ILE A 80 4.36 10.74 13.60
N VAL A 81 3.93 10.06 14.66
CA VAL A 81 4.34 10.30 16.04
C VAL A 81 5.15 9.09 16.51
N PRO A 82 6.47 9.24 16.73
CA PRO A 82 7.30 8.13 17.15
C PRO A 82 7.09 7.80 18.65
N SER A 83 7.28 6.53 19.03
CA SER A 83 7.48 6.17 20.43
C SER A 83 8.79 6.79 20.96
N PRO A 84 8.89 7.16 22.25
CA PRO A 84 10.12 7.72 22.81
C PRO A 84 11.36 6.85 22.61
N ASP A 85 11.17 5.52 22.63
CA ASP A 85 12.25 4.53 22.54
C ASP A 85 12.51 4.06 21.09
N LEU A 86 11.94 4.71 20.08
CA LEU A 86 12.06 4.30 18.68
C LEU A 86 13.52 4.09 18.26
N LEU A 87 14.40 5.05 18.55
CA LEU A 87 15.82 4.98 18.15
C LEU A 87 16.60 3.95 18.96
N ASN A 88 16.27 3.75 20.24
CA ASN A 88 16.86 2.71 21.08
C ASN A 88 16.53 1.31 20.52
N ALA A 89 15.26 1.06 20.14
CA ALA A 89 14.87 -0.20 19.54
C ALA A 89 15.65 -0.51 18.25
N TYR A 90 15.91 0.49 17.40
CA TYR A 90 16.74 0.32 16.22
C TYR A 90 18.22 0.10 16.56
N ALA A 91 18.76 0.81 17.55
CA ALA A 91 20.15 0.64 17.99
C ALA A 91 20.41 -0.78 18.53
N ASP A 92 19.50 -1.29 19.38
CA ASP A 92 19.56 -2.65 19.91
C ASP A 92 19.51 -3.69 18.78
N ALA A 93 18.64 -3.46 17.80
CA ALA A 93 18.52 -4.34 16.64
C ALA A 93 19.80 -4.34 15.78
N ILE A 94 20.46 -3.19 15.59
CA ILE A 94 21.72 -3.08 14.88
C ILE A 94 22.82 -3.85 15.63
N HIS A 95 22.91 -3.71 16.96
CA HIS A 95 23.87 -4.45 17.76
C HIS A 95 23.65 -5.96 17.69
N ALA A 96 22.39 -6.41 17.74
CA ALA A 96 22.04 -7.83 17.68
C ALA A 96 22.23 -8.44 16.28
N HIS A 97 22.04 -7.65 15.23
CA HIS A 97 22.01 -8.12 13.83
C HIS A 97 22.72 -7.14 12.88
N PRO A 98 24.03 -6.88 13.05
CA PRO A 98 24.75 -5.87 12.25
C PRO A 98 24.82 -6.21 10.74
N GLU A 99 24.69 -7.48 10.39
CA GLU A 99 24.69 -7.97 9.00
C GLU A 99 23.27 -8.04 8.38
N SER A 100 22.24 -7.56 9.09
CA SER A 100 20.86 -7.56 8.57
C SER A 100 20.72 -6.65 7.35
N LEU A 101 19.80 -7.02 6.46
CA LEU A 101 19.40 -6.20 5.30
C LEU A 101 18.75 -4.88 5.71
N GLY A 102 18.12 -4.88 6.87
CA GLY A 102 17.39 -3.77 7.46
C GLY A 102 16.32 -4.25 8.41
N PHE A 103 15.63 -3.31 9.01
CA PHE A 103 14.62 -3.53 10.02
C PHE A 103 13.33 -2.81 9.66
N VAL A 104 12.21 -3.46 9.93
CA VAL A 104 10.88 -2.90 9.69
C VAL A 104 10.18 -2.70 11.03
N GLY A 105 9.95 -1.47 11.40
CA GLY A 105 9.15 -1.12 12.57
C GLY A 105 7.65 -1.32 12.34
N VAL A 106 6.87 -0.98 13.34
CA VAL A 106 5.41 -1.00 13.32
C VAL A 106 4.90 0.41 13.12
N THR A 107 3.99 0.59 12.16
CA THR A 107 3.23 1.84 12.03
C THR A 107 1.79 1.57 12.46
N GLU A 108 1.39 2.15 13.57
CA GLU A 108 0.06 2.01 14.14
C GLU A 108 -0.88 3.09 13.60
N PHE A 109 -2.11 2.70 13.36
CA PHE A 109 -3.20 3.64 13.15
C PHE A 109 -4.12 3.62 14.37
N PRO A 110 -4.70 4.76 14.80
CA PRO A 110 -5.69 4.79 15.84
C PRO A 110 -6.88 3.86 15.54
N LYS A 111 -7.63 3.49 16.55
CA LYS A 111 -8.87 2.72 16.33
C LYS A 111 -9.76 3.46 15.33
N PRO A 112 -10.42 2.74 14.40
CA PRO A 112 -11.37 3.36 13.48
C PRO A 112 -12.46 4.11 14.26
N PHE A 113 -12.76 5.33 13.82
CA PHE A 113 -13.70 6.22 14.50
C PHE A 113 -14.90 6.63 13.63
N ASN A 114 -14.87 6.27 12.34
CA ASN A 114 -15.98 6.47 11.40
C ASN A 114 -16.06 5.32 10.38
N ASP A 115 -17.06 5.36 9.50
CA ASP A 115 -17.28 4.31 8.49
C ASP A 115 -16.15 4.26 7.44
N VAL A 116 -15.50 5.38 7.13
CA VAL A 116 -14.38 5.43 6.19
C VAL A 116 -13.17 4.69 6.76
N THR A 117 -12.76 5.04 7.98
CA THR A 117 -11.60 4.42 8.63
C THR A 117 -11.84 2.94 8.91
N SER A 118 -13.08 2.57 9.28
CA SER A 118 -13.51 1.17 9.42
C SER A 118 -13.43 0.42 8.09
N ALA A 119 -13.89 1.03 6.99
CA ALA A 119 -13.83 0.43 5.66
C ALA A 119 -12.39 0.23 5.18
N LEU A 120 -11.49 1.18 5.41
CA LEU A 120 -10.08 1.08 5.07
C LEU A 120 -9.40 -0.08 5.83
N GLU A 121 -9.69 -0.22 7.11
CA GLU A 121 -9.18 -1.34 7.91
C GLU A 121 -9.73 -2.69 7.44
N LEU A 122 -11.04 -2.81 7.24
CA LEU A 122 -11.69 -4.03 6.74
C LEU A 122 -11.21 -4.42 5.34
N ASN A 123 -10.93 -3.46 4.47
CA ASN A 123 -10.35 -3.69 3.16
C ASN A 123 -8.85 -4.04 3.18
N GLY A 124 -8.20 -3.93 4.34
CA GLY A 124 -6.78 -4.27 4.53
C GLY A 124 -5.81 -3.17 4.07
N ALA A 125 -6.30 -1.94 3.86
CA ALA A 125 -5.47 -0.82 3.37
C ALA A 125 -4.31 -0.47 4.30
N VAL A 126 -4.48 -0.68 5.61
CA VAL A 126 -3.47 -0.41 6.65
C VAL A 126 -2.79 -1.68 7.19
N GLY A 127 -3.17 -2.85 6.70
CA GLY A 127 -2.65 -4.13 7.23
C GLY A 127 -1.13 -4.29 7.04
N PHE A 128 -0.58 -3.77 5.95
CA PHE A 128 0.85 -3.86 5.66
C PHE A 128 1.73 -3.06 6.63
N PHE A 129 1.20 -2.02 7.23
CA PHE A 129 1.89 -1.18 8.21
C PHE A 129 2.12 -1.87 9.56
N ARG A 130 1.34 -2.93 9.85
CA ARG A 130 1.37 -3.69 11.11
C ARG A 130 1.97 -5.09 10.96
N MET A 131 2.52 -5.46 9.79
CA MET A 131 3.01 -6.82 9.54
C MET A 131 4.11 -7.26 10.51
N SER A 132 4.94 -6.34 10.98
CA SER A 132 6.02 -6.62 11.93
C SER A 132 5.54 -7.13 13.29
N LYS A 133 4.26 -6.97 13.64
CA LYS A 133 3.67 -7.58 14.83
C LYS A 133 3.47 -9.09 14.73
N SER A 134 3.31 -9.61 13.51
CA SER A 134 2.91 -11.01 13.27
C SER A 134 3.92 -11.81 12.48
N LYS A 135 4.88 -11.16 11.84
CA LYS A 135 5.92 -11.82 11.04
C LYS A 135 7.28 -11.54 11.64
N LYS A 136 8.17 -12.52 11.62
CA LYS A 136 9.57 -12.34 12.03
C LYS A 136 10.40 -11.64 10.95
N GLU A 137 10.05 -11.90 9.70
CA GLU A 137 10.76 -11.40 8.52
C GLU A 137 9.78 -11.06 7.40
N GLN A 138 10.17 -10.12 6.54
CA GLN A 138 9.37 -9.72 5.40
C GLN A 138 10.25 -9.22 4.24
N ALA A 139 9.80 -9.47 3.00
CA ALA A 139 10.55 -9.09 1.80
C ALA A 139 10.43 -7.61 1.46
N TRP A 140 9.44 -6.92 2.01
CA TRP A 140 9.16 -5.50 1.80
C TRP A 140 8.31 -4.93 2.93
N ALA A 141 8.26 -3.61 3.04
CA ALA A 141 7.39 -2.87 3.95
C ALA A 141 7.09 -1.48 3.38
N PRO A 142 6.04 -0.80 3.86
CA PRO A 142 5.92 0.65 3.66
C PRO A 142 7.11 1.39 4.27
N THR A 143 7.54 2.45 3.61
CA THR A 143 8.70 3.25 4.04
C THR A 143 8.43 4.18 5.21
N ALA A 144 7.22 4.16 5.77
CA ALA A 144 6.81 5.02 6.89
C ALA A 144 7.60 4.79 8.19
N ASN A 145 8.19 3.59 8.37
CA ASN A 145 9.03 3.22 9.52
C ASN A 145 9.94 2.05 9.13
N LEU A 146 11.01 2.36 8.40
CA LEU A 146 11.89 1.38 7.77
C LEU A 146 13.34 1.79 7.89
N MET A 147 14.20 0.90 8.38
CA MET A 147 15.63 1.08 8.38
C MET A 147 16.31 0.16 7.36
N LEU A 148 17.25 0.70 6.59
CA LEU A 148 18.02 -0.02 5.58
C LEU A 148 19.52 -0.01 5.91
N ASN A 149 20.17 -1.15 5.72
CA ASN A 149 21.63 -1.26 5.72
C ASN A 149 22.17 -0.70 4.40
N ARG A 150 22.93 0.40 4.48
CA ARG A 150 23.43 1.10 3.30
C ARG A 150 24.35 0.25 2.43
N SER A 151 25.22 -0.54 3.05
CA SER A 151 26.15 -1.40 2.32
C SER A 151 25.43 -2.48 1.53
N LEU A 152 24.37 -3.07 2.11
CA LEU A 152 23.54 -4.08 1.45
C LEU A 152 22.50 -3.48 0.48
N LEU A 153 22.16 -2.21 0.63
CA LEU A 153 21.40 -1.47 -0.38
C LEU A 153 22.25 -1.23 -1.64
N GLY A 154 23.52 -0.86 -1.46
CA GLY A 154 24.44 -0.56 -2.56
C GLY A 154 23.91 0.57 -3.45
N ASP A 155 24.04 0.39 -4.76
CA ASP A 155 23.60 1.38 -5.76
C ASP A 155 22.09 1.29 -6.10
N ARG A 156 21.34 0.45 -5.39
CA ARG A 156 19.89 0.33 -5.63
C ARG A 156 19.18 1.60 -5.18
N ARG A 157 18.27 2.06 -6.04
CA ARG A 157 17.47 3.27 -5.82
C ARG A 157 15.99 2.97 -6.10
N PHE A 158 15.11 3.78 -5.52
CA PHE A 158 13.70 3.80 -5.89
C PHE A 158 13.58 4.16 -7.37
N ARG A 159 12.70 3.46 -8.09
CA ARG A 159 12.44 3.77 -9.49
C ARG A 159 11.58 5.03 -9.60
N THR A 160 12.14 6.07 -10.18
CA THR A 160 11.45 7.38 -10.31
C THR A 160 10.29 7.34 -11.29
N GLU A 161 10.25 6.37 -12.21
CA GLU A 161 9.11 6.12 -13.09
C GLU A 161 7.88 5.54 -12.37
N LEU A 162 8.01 5.06 -11.13
CA LEU A 162 6.91 4.62 -10.29
C LEU A 162 6.32 5.79 -9.49
N THR A 163 5.74 6.75 -10.20
CA THR A 163 5.24 8.00 -9.61
C THR A 163 3.91 7.86 -8.86
N ILE A 164 3.17 6.78 -9.10
CA ILE A 164 1.79 6.62 -8.60
C ILE A 164 1.70 5.64 -7.43
N GLY A 165 2.75 4.86 -7.15
CA GLY A 165 2.82 3.92 -6.03
C GLY A 165 3.49 2.60 -6.42
N GLY A 166 3.87 1.81 -5.40
CA GLY A 166 4.54 0.52 -5.54
C GLY A 166 6.07 0.62 -5.55
N GLU A 167 6.62 1.81 -5.38
CA GLU A 167 8.06 2.07 -5.36
C GLU A 167 8.77 1.38 -4.19
N ASP A 168 8.14 1.35 -3.04
CA ASP A 168 8.61 0.66 -1.83
C ASP A 168 8.62 -0.86 -2.04
N VAL A 169 7.52 -1.42 -2.52
CA VAL A 169 7.43 -2.86 -2.86
C VAL A 169 8.53 -3.24 -3.86
N GLU A 170 8.72 -2.44 -4.90
CA GLU A 170 9.69 -2.72 -5.96
C GLU A 170 11.13 -2.71 -5.43
N LEU A 171 11.56 -1.61 -4.81
CA LEU A 171 12.93 -1.48 -4.32
C LEU A 171 13.26 -2.55 -3.28
N LEU A 172 12.40 -2.71 -2.28
CA LEU A 172 12.68 -3.58 -1.16
C LEU A 172 12.67 -5.05 -1.57
N THR A 173 11.73 -5.46 -2.43
CA THR A 173 11.71 -6.83 -2.96
C THR A 173 12.94 -7.10 -3.83
N ARG A 174 13.34 -6.16 -4.68
CA ARG A 174 14.55 -6.27 -5.51
C ARG A 174 15.82 -6.32 -4.67
N ASN A 175 15.90 -5.52 -3.60
CA ASN A 175 17.01 -5.54 -2.65
C ASN A 175 17.07 -6.86 -1.86
N SER A 176 15.93 -7.33 -1.36
CA SER A 176 15.79 -8.61 -0.65
C SER A 176 16.23 -9.79 -1.53
N GLN A 177 15.74 -9.86 -2.77
CA GLN A 177 16.12 -10.91 -3.72
C GLN A 177 17.60 -10.86 -4.11
N GLY A 178 18.14 -9.65 -4.33
CA GLY A 178 19.54 -9.48 -4.71
C GLY A 178 20.53 -9.88 -3.62
N ASN A 179 20.14 -9.82 -2.36
CA ASN A 179 20.96 -10.23 -1.21
C ASN A 179 20.60 -11.62 -0.68
N GLY A 180 19.52 -12.26 -1.16
CA GLY A 180 19.03 -13.54 -0.62
C GLY A 180 18.60 -13.47 0.86
N LYS A 181 18.26 -12.28 1.36
CA LYS A 181 17.89 -12.01 2.76
C LYS A 181 16.53 -11.30 2.80
N GLN A 182 15.86 -11.37 3.95
CA GLN A 182 14.66 -10.59 4.24
C GLN A 182 14.95 -9.51 5.29
N TYR A 183 14.07 -8.51 5.40
CA TYR A 183 14.12 -7.50 6.45
C TYR A 183 13.59 -8.10 7.74
N LEU A 184 14.27 -7.85 8.85
CA LEU A 184 13.83 -8.29 10.17
C LEU A 184 12.70 -7.39 10.67
N SER A 185 11.66 -7.99 11.20
CA SER A 185 10.57 -7.26 11.86
C SER A 185 10.99 -6.80 13.25
N LEU A 186 10.69 -5.56 13.57
CA LEU A 186 11.03 -4.94 14.86
C LEU A 186 9.75 -4.42 15.51
N PRO A 187 9.04 -5.29 16.27
CA PRO A 187 7.73 -4.95 16.84
C PRO A 187 7.81 -3.84 17.89
N ASP A 188 8.97 -3.61 18.51
CA ASP A 188 9.19 -2.59 19.53
C ASP A 188 9.50 -1.21 18.94
N ALA A 189 9.90 -1.12 17.67
CA ALA A 189 10.08 0.15 16.96
C ALA A 189 8.73 0.65 16.45
N VAL A 190 8.00 1.40 17.29
CA VAL A 190 6.63 1.80 17.00
C VAL A 190 6.55 3.27 16.64
N VAL A 191 5.77 3.57 15.59
CA VAL A 191 5.30 4.91 15.28
C VAL A 191 3.77 4.89 15.15
N SER A 192 3.12 6.00 15.50
CA SER A 192 1.68 6.20 15.31
C SER A 192 1.46 7.13 14.12
N HIS A 193 0.61 6.72 13.19
CA HIS A 193 0.24 7.51 12.01
C HIS A 193 -1.24 7.93 12.15
N PRO A 194 -1.58 9.20 12.00
CA PRO A 194 -2.97 9.62 12.00
C PRO A 194 -3.71 9.00 10.81
N TRP A 195 -5.04 8.90 10.90
CA TRP A 195 -5.80 8.53 9.71
C TRP A 195 -5.63 9.60 8.62
N TRP A 196 -5.37 9.14 7.40
CA TRP A 196 -5.20 10.01 6.23
C TRP A 196 -6.37 10.98 6.09
N ASP A 197 -6.07 12.24 5.83
CA ASP A 197 -7.04 13.32 5.65
C ASP A 197 -8.12 13.33 6.75
N GLU A 198 -7.72 13.11 8.01
CA GLU A 198 -8.63 13.11 9.16
C GLU A 198 -9.78 12.08 9.02
N GLY A 199 -9.54 10.97 8.36
CA GLY A 199 -10.52 9.92 8.14
C GLY A 199 -11.56 10.24 7.06
N ARG A 200 -11.26 11.15 6.14
CA ARG A 200 -12.07 11.40 4.93
C ARG A 200 -11.88 10.29 3.90
N SER A 201 -12.77 10.23 2.92
CA SER A 201 -12.76 9.20 1.88
C SER A 201 -11.46 9.18 1.08
N GLN A 202 -10.87 7.98 0.92
CA GLN A 202 -9.55 7.76 0.33
C GLN A 202 -9.62 7.15 -1.09
N VAL A 203 -10.65 7.48 -1.87
CA VAL A 203 -10.86 6.96 -3.23
C VAL A 203 -9.64 7.15 -4.12
N LYS A 204 -9.05 8.35 -4.12
CA LYS A 204 -7.84 8.65 -4.92
C LYS A 204 -6.64 7.81 -4.48
N ARG A 205 -6.46 7.61 -3.18
CA ARG A 205 -5.38 6.79 -2.63
C ARG A 205 -5.56 5.32 -3.01
N MET A 206 -6.77 4.79 -2.89
CA MET A 206 -7.08 3.41 -3.29
C MET A 206 -6.87 3.19 -4.78
N PHE A 207 -7.31 4.13 -5.63
CA PHE A 207 -7.01 4.11 -7.06
C PHE A 207 -5.49 4.05 -7.32
N ARG A 208 -4.69 4.90 -6.64
CA ARG A 208 -3.23 4.90 -6.77
C ARG A 208 -2.61 3.56 -6.35
N TYR A 209 -3.08 2.94 -5.28
CA TYR A 209 -2.62 1.62 -4.85
C TYR A 209 -2.91 0.55 -5.92
N GLY A 210 -4.12 0.54 -6.48
CA GLY A 210 -4.45 -0.35 -7.58
C GLY A 210 -3.57 -0.13 -8.80
N TYR A 211 -3.41 1.12 -9.21
CA TYR A 211 -2.58 1.51 -10.36
C TYR A 211 -1.12 1.08 -10.16
N GLY A 212 -0.54 1.35 -9.00
CA GLY A 212 0.83 0.95 -8.64
C GLY A 212 1.01 -0.56 -8.68
N ASN A 213 0.08 -1.32 -8.08
CA ASN A 213 0.10 -2.79 -8.09
C ASN A 213 0.11 -3.36 -9.50
N ALA A 214 -0.72 -2.84 -10.41
CA ALA A 214 -0.73 -3.27 -11.80
C ALA A 214 0.57 -2.90 -12.54
N THR A 215 1.18 -1.77 -12.18
CA THR A 215 2.45 -1.32 -12.77
C THR A 215 3.59 -2.23 -12.36
N ILE A 216 3.76 -2.50 -11.06
CA ILE A 216 4.85 -3.36 -10.57
C ILE A 216 4.66 -4.83 -10.95
N LEU A 217 3.41 -5.28 -11.14
CA LEU A 217 3.10 -6.63 -11.63
C LEU A 217 3.78 -6.93 -12.99
N GLN A 218 4.07 -5.91 -13.80
CA GLN A 218 4.75 -6.10 -15.08
C GLN A 218 6.25 -6.37 -14.95
N LEU A 219 6.83 -6.10 -13.79
CA LEU A 219 8.27 -6.29 -13.54
C LEU A 219 8.57 -7.78 -13.31
N PRO A 220 9.55 -8.37 -14.01
CA PRO A 220 9.80 -9.82 -13.97
C PRO A 220 10.05 -10.36 -12.56
N HIS A 221 10.79 -9.62 -11.72
CA HIS A 221 11.12 -10.01 -10.35
C HIS A 221 9.92 -9.96 -9.40
N ILE A 222 8.85 -9.22 -9.72
CA ILE A 222 7.57 -9.21 -9.01
C ILE A 222 6.62 -10.25 -9.62
N ARG A 223 6.53 -10.30 -10.97
CA ARG A 223 5.58 -11.15 -11.70
C ARG A 223 5.71 -12.63 -11.34
N LYS A 224 6.90 -13.12 -11.07
CA LYS A 224 7.12 -14.51 -10.64
C LYS A 224 6.43 -14.88 -9.31
N TYR A 225 5.98 -13.88 -8.53
CA TYR A 225 5.19 -14.05 -7.30
C TYR A 225 3.70 -13.72 -7.52
N SER A 226 3.23 -13.70 -8.75
CA SER A 226 1.82 -13.50 -9.03
C SER A 226 1.10 -14.82 -9.30
N CYS A 227 -0.18 -14.85 -8.98
CA CYS A 227 -1.08 -15.95 -9.30
C CYS A 227 -2.31 -15.45 -10.04
N LEU A 228 -2.99 -16.36 -10.72
CA LEU A 228 -4.32 -16.10 -11.26
C LEU A 228 -5.36 -16.12 -10.14
N ASP A 229 -6.40 -15.37 -10.32
CA ASP A 229 -7.57 -15.27 -9.44
C ASP A 229 -8.82 -15.07 -10.31
N PHE A 230 -10.01 -15.18 -9.74
CA PHE A 230 -11.24 -14.83 -10.43
C PHE A 230 -11.25 -13.33 -10.78
N PRO A 231 -11.95 -12.95 -11.89
CA PRO A 231 -12.11 -11.55 -12.24
C PRO A 231 -12.69 -10.76 -11.06
N ASN A 232 -12.20 -9.56 -10.88
CA ASN A 232 -12.80 -8.61 -9.94
C ASN A 232 -14.06 -7.97 -10.57
N THR A 233 -14.73 -7.08 -9.82
CA THR A 233 -15.98 -6.46 -10.30
C THR A 233 -15.77 -5.67 -11.58
N ILE A 234 -14.71 -4.87 -11.66
CA ILE A 234 -14.39 -4.03 -12.82
C ILE A 234 -14.01 -4.88 -14.04
N GLU A 235 -13.20 -5.91 -13.83
CA GLU A 235 -12.82 -6.86 -14.88
C GLU A 235 -14.05 -7.62 -15.41
N THR A 236 -14.98 -8.03 -14.51
CA THR A 236 -16.22 -8.72 -14.89
C THR A 236 -17.13 -7.81 -15.73
N LEU A 237 -17.30 -6.55 -15.32
CA LEU A 237 -18.07 -5.57 -16.08
C LEU A 237 -17.43 -5.28 -17.45
N PHE A 238 -16.10 -5.21 -17.50
CA PHE A 238 -15.39 -5.03 -18.77
C PHE A 238 -15.56 -6.23 -19.71
N LEU A 239 -15.48 -7.46 -19.19
CA LEU A 239 -15.74 -8.67 -19.98
C LEU A 239 -17.19 -8.68 -20.50
N LEU A 240 -18.16 -8.31 -19.66
CA LEU A 240 -19.56 -8.17 -20.09
C LEU A 240 -19.70 -7.12 -21.21
N LEU A 241 -19.01 -5.98 -21.08
CA LEU A 241 -18.99 -4.94 -22.12
C LEU A 241 -18.45 -5.49 -23.45
N LEU A 242 -17.37 -6.27 -23.41
CA LEU A 242 -16.79 -6.90 -24.62
C LEU A 242 -17.73 -7.95 -25.23
N LEU A 243 -18.54 -8.62 -24.41
CA LEU A 243 -19.52 -9.60 -24.88
C LEU A 243 -20.81 -8.94 -25.38
N THR A 244 -21.08 -7.69 -25.04
CA THR A 244 -22.31 -6.99 -25.39
C THR A 244 -22.64 -7.00 -26.90
N PRO A 245 -21.73 -6.77 -27.85
CA PRO A 245 -22.02 -6.86 -29.27
C PRO A 245 -22.53 -8.25 -29.68
N PHE A 246 -21.92 -9.31 -29.14
CA PHE A 246 -22.33 -10.69 -29.45
C PHE A 246 -23.69 -11.03 -28.84
N ILE A 247 -23.98 -10.55 -27.65
CA ILE A 247 -25.29 -10.67 -26.97
C ILE A 247 -26.39 -10.03 -27.84
N LEU A 248 -26.13 -8.82 -28.36
CA LEU A 248 -27.09 -8.10 -29.22
C LEU A 248 -27.28 -8.78 -30.58
N ILE A 249 -26.22 -9.29 -31.21
CA ILE A 249 -26.25 -10.06 -32.47
C ILE A 249 -27.08 -11.36 -32.27
N ALA A 250 -27.02 -11.98 -31.10
CA ALA A 250 -27.82 -13.12 -30.74
C ALA A 250 -29.30 -12.79 -30.47
N GLY A 251 -29.72 -11.55 -30.67
CA GLY A 251 -31.10 -11.10 -30.48
C GLY A 251 -31.51 -10.87 -29.01
N ILE A 252 -30.58 -10.92 -28.09
CA ILE A 252 -30.85 -10.69 -26.66
C ILE A 252 -30.92 -9.18 -26.40
N PRO A 253 -32.02 -8.68 -25.78
CA PRO A 253 -32.24 -7.25 -25.58
C PRO A 253 -31.15 -6.60 -24.72
N PHE A 254 -30.79 -5.35 -25.01
CA PHE A 254 -29.80 -4.57 -24.23
C PHE A 254 -30.17 -4.45 -22.74
N VAL A 255 -31.45 -4.48 -22.40
CA VAL A 255 -31.90 -4.49 -21.00
C VAL A 255 -31.32 -5.66 -20.20
N THR A 256 -31.08 -6.81 -20.86
CA THR A 256 -30.41 -7.96 -20.23
C THR A 256 -28.96 -7.64 -19.80
N VAL A 257 -28.24 -6.87 -20.63
CA VAL A 257 -26.89 -6.40 -20.27
C VAL A 257 -26.92 -5.47 -19.05
N LEU A 258 -27.91 -4.57 -19.01
CA LEU A 258 -28.13 -3.69 -17.86
C LEU A 258 -28.47 -4.49 -16.59
N MET A 259 -29.35 -5.48 -16.72
CA MET A 259 -29.72 -6.38 -15.62
C MET A 259 -28.48 -7.18 -15.10
N LEU A 260 -27.69 -7.76 -16.00
CA LEU A 260 -26.46 -8.47 -15.64
C LEU A 260 -25.45 -7.54 -14.93
N SER A 261 -25.30 -6.31 -15.42
CA SER A 261 -24.47 -5.29 -14.75
C SER A 261 -24.97 -4.98 -13.35
N GLY A 262 -26.29 -4.82 -13.19
CA GLY A 262 -26.94 -4.61 -11.89
C GLY A 262 -26.70 -5.79 -10.93
N ILE A 263 -26.81 -7.02 -11.42
CA ILE A 263 -26.54 -8.25 -10.63
C ILE A 263 -25.08 -8.28 -10.16
N ILE A 264 -24.12 -7.95 -11.02
CA ILE A 264 -22.68 -7.91 -10.66
C ILE A 264 -22.44 -6.89 -9.53
N LEU A 265 -23.01 -5.69 -9.66
CA LEU A 265 -22.87 -4.62 -8.66
C LEU A 265 -23.59 -4.97 -7.35
N LEU A 266 -24.78 -5.55 -7.42
CA LEU A 266 -25.53 -5.99 -6.25
C LEU A 266 -24.79 -7.12 -5.53
N ALA A 267 -24.24 -8.09 -6.25
CA ALA A 267 -23.43 -9.17 -5.66
C ALA A 267 -22.20 -8.62 -4.94
N GLU A 268 -21.58 -7.56 -5.44
CA GLU A 268 -20.47 -6.86 -4.76
C GLU A 268 -20.93 -6.22 -3.43
N LEU A 269 -22.05 -5.50 -3.46
CA LEU A 269 -22.62 -4.89 -2.24
C LEU A 269 -22.98 -5.94 -1.18
N VAL A 270 -23.70 -7.00 -1.59
CA VAL A 270 -24.09 -8.09 -0.67
C VAL A 270 -22.86 -8.80 -0.10
N THR A 271 -21.83 -9.04 -0.93
CA THR A 271 -20.57 -9.63 -0.46
C THR A 271 -19.91 -8.75 0.61
N ASN A 272 -19.86 -7.43 0.41
CA ASN A 272 -19.29 -6.50 1.37
C ASN A 272 -20.15 -6.39 2.65
N ALA A 273 -21.49 -6.53 2.54
CA ALA A 273 -22.38 -6.62 3.69
C ALA A 273 -22.09 -7.87 4.54
N ILE A 274 -21.99 -9.04 3.90
CA ILE A 274 -21.63 -10.29 4.57
C ILE A 274 -20.25 -10.18 5.22
N ARG A 275 -19.27 -9.59 4.51
CA ARG A 275 -17.92 -9.37 5.03
C ARG A 275 -17.93 -8.45 6.23
N SER A 276 -18.64 -7.34 6.18
CA SER A 276 -18.81 -6.41 7.29
C SER A 276 -19.40 -7.12 8.52
N LEU A 277 -20.50 -7.85 8.32
CA LEU A 277 -21.13 -8.60 9.40
C LEU A 277 -20.22 -9.67 9.99
N THR A 278 -19.52 -10.44 9.14
CA THR A 278 -18.66 -11.55 9.58
C THR A 278 -17.40 -11.10 10.32
N VAL A 279 -16.80 -9.98 9.88
CA VAL A 279 -15.48 -9.54 10.38
C VAL A 279 -15.61 -8.49 11.49
N SER A 280 -16.55 -7.56 11.37
CA SER A 280 -16.71 -6.45 12.32
C SER A 280 -17.99 -6.55 13.18
N HIS A 281 -18.84 -7.56 12.92
CA HIS A 281 -20.16 -7.72 13.54
C HIS A 281 -21.07 -6.49 13.40
N LYS A 282 -20.84 -5.67 12.36
CA LYS A 282 -21.62 -4.47 12.05
C LYS A 282 -22.28 -4.60 10.69
N LEU A 283 -23.54 -4.20 10.63
CA LEU A 283 -24.29 -4.07 9.38
C LEU A 283 -24.74 -2.60 9.27
N SER A 284 -23.90 -1.79 8.64
CA SER A 284 -24.13 -0.35 8.45
C SER A 284 -24.09 -0.04 6.94
N PRO A 285 -25.18 0.48 6.34
CA PRO A 285 -25.17 0.85 4.94
C PRO A 285 -24.06 1.83 4.56
N PRO A 286 -23.75 2.88 5.33
CA PRO A 286 -22.62 3.75 5.04
C PRO A 286 -21.27 3.01 5.05
N LEU A 287 -21.04 2.11 6.00
CA LEU A 287 -19.82 1.29 6.05
C LEU A 287 -19.70 0.40 4.81
N ILE A 288 -20.77 -0.31 4.44
CA ILE A 288 -20.81 -1.19 3.27
C ILE A 288 -20.52 -0.39 1.99
N TRP A 289 -21.11 0.80 1.89
CA TRP A 289 -20.87 1.72 0.77
C TRP A 289 -19.39 2.13 0.70
N GLN A 290 -18.78 2.55 1.80
CA GLN A 290 -17.37 2.94 1.85
C GLN A 290 -16.44 1.75 1.52
N MET A 291 -16.75 0.55 2.03
CA MET A 291 -15.99 -0.66 1.68
C MET A 291 -16.03 -0.92 0.17
N THR A 292 -17.21 -0.83 -0.43
CA THR A 292 -17.43 -1.04 -1.86
C THR A 292 -16.71 0.03 -2.69
N LEU A 293 -16.87 1.29 -2.31
CA LEU A 293 -16.27 2.42 -3.01
C LEU A 293 -14.74 2.34 -3.04
N HIS A 294 -14.11 2.13 -1.89
CA HIS A 294 -12.66 2.05 -1.78
C HIS A 294 -12.09 0.82 -2.51
N LYS A 295 -12.74 -0.34 -2.37
CA LYS A 295 -12.34 -1.55 -3.06
C LYS A 295 -12.44 -1.40 -4.58
N ASN A 296 -13.57 -0.90 -5.08
CA ASN A 296 -13.75 -0.69 -6.51
C ASN A 296 -12.83 0.39 -7.07
N ALA A 297 -12.52 1.44 -6.31
CA ALA A 297 -11.52 2.42 -6.70
C ALA A 297 -10.13 1.78 -6.93
N GLN A 298 -9.74 0.84 -6.08
CA GLN A 298 -8.50 0.08 -6.25
C GLN A 298 -8.55 -0.82 -7.50
N GLU A 299 -9.69 -1.50 -7.73
CA GLU A 299 -9.89 -2.33 -8.92
C GLU A 299 -9.88 -1.49 -10.21
N VAL A 300 -10.51 -0.31 -10.21
CA VAL A 300 -10.45 0.65 -11.34
C VAL A 300 -9.02 1.10 -11.59
N GLY A 301 -8.27 1.45 -10.54
CA GLY A 301 -6.87 1.86 -10.67
C GLY A 301 -6.01 0.75 -11.29
N PHE A 302 -6.19 -0.49 -10.83
CA PHE A 302 -5.50 -1.66 -11.37
C PHE A 302 -5.84 -1.86 -12.86
N PHE A 303 -7.11 -1.92 -13.19
CA PHE A 303 -7.58 -2.10 -14.55
C PHE A 303 -7.14 -0.96 -15.48
N TRP A 304 -7.24 0.28 -15.03
CA TRP A 304 -6.83 1.46 -15.80
C TRP A 304 -5.33 1.45 -16.15
N SER A 305 -4.48 1.02 -15.20
CA SER A 305 -3.04 0.85 -15.45
C SER A 305 -2.80 -0.21 -16.53
N LEU A 306 -3.49 -1.36 -16.49
CA LEU A 306 -3.39 -2.40 -17.50
C LEU A 306 -3.83 -1.91 -18.88
N LEU A 307 -4.95 -1.19 -18.94
CA LEU A 307 -5.49 -0.64 -20.18
C LEU A 307 -4.52 0.35 -20.82
N ARG A 308 -4.05 1.34 -20.06
CA ARG A 308 -3.11 2.36 -20.55
C ARG A 308 -1.78 1.80 -21.06
N ARG A 309 -1.38 0.66 -20.53
CA ARG A 309 -0.11 -0.01 -20.88
C ARG A 309 -0.27 -1.12 -21.92
N GLY A 310 -1.48 -1.36 -22.44
CA GLY A 310 -1.76 -2.47 -23.34
C GLY A 310 -1.48 -3.86 -22.73
N ARG A 311 -1.69 -4.02 -21.42
CA ARG A 311 -1.37 -5.25 -20.68
C ARG A 311 -2.61 -6.00 -20.17
N LEU A 312 -3.70 -5.98 -20.92
CA LEU A 312 -4.98 -6.61 -20.54
C LEU A 312 -4.85 -8.12 -20.28
N LEU A 313 -3.87 -8.82 -20.87
CA LEU A 313 -3.57 -10.22 -20.55
C LEU A 313 -3.07 -10.43 -19.10
N SER A 314 -2.83 -9.37 -18.36
CA SER A 314 -2.53 -9.41 -16.93
C SER A 314 -3.76 -9.20 -16.05
N MET A 315 -4.96 -9.13 -16.61
CA MET A 315 -6.22 -9.22 -15.87
C MET A 315 -6.28 -10.53 -15.07
N CYS A 316 -7.11 -10.56 -14.07
CA CYS A 316 -7.28 -11.73 -13.18
C CYS A 316 -5.97 -12.19 -12.51
N ARG A 317 -5.00 -11.30 -12.36
CA ARG A 317 -3.75 -11.59 -11.63
C ARG A 317 -3.66 -10.76 -10.35
N MET A 318 -3.10 -11.39 -9.33
CA MET A 318 -2.77 -10.73 -8.07
C MET A 318 -1.32 -11.02 -7.68
N ILE A 319 -0.69 -10.06 -7.02
CA ILE A 319 0.65 -10.23 -6.44
C ILE A 319 0.48 -10.94 -5.09
N ASP A 320 1.29 -11.95 -4.83
CA ASP A 320 1.48 -12.47 -3.48
C ASP A 320 2.51 -11.61 -2.75
N PHE A 321 2.02 -10.64 -2.00
CA PHE A 321 2.85 -9.71 -1.23
C PHE A 321 3.67 -10.36 -0.10
N GLY A 322 3.54 -11.68 0.09
CA GLY A 322 4.43 -12.42 0.97
C GLY A 322 5.82 -12.65 0.37
N PHE A 323 5.92 -12.70 -0.96
CA PHE A 323 7.14 -12.93 -1.73
C PHE A 323 7.99 -14.13 -1.27
N LYS A 324 7.36 -15.11 -0.59
CA LYS A 324 8.08 -16.25 0.01
C LYS A 324 8.52 -17.27 -1.03
N LYS A 325 7.66 -17.56 -2.00
CA LYS A 325 7.88 -18.61 -2.99
C LYS A 325 7.49 -18.12 -4.38
N PRO A 326 8.41 -18.15 -5.35
CA PRO A 326 8.07 -17.86 -6.74
C PRO A 326 7.00 -18.82 -7.25
N HIS A 327 6.02 -18.31 -8.00
CA HIS A 327 4.89 -19.09 -8.53
C HIS A 327 4.21 -19.95 -7.45
N PRO A 328 3.70 -19.34 -6.36
CA PRO A 328 3.18 -20.08 -5.20
C PRO A 328 2.00 -21.00 -5.58
N SER A 329 1.15 -20.55 -6.49
CA SER A 329 0.07 -21.32 -7.11
C SER A 329 -0.30 -20.66 -8.43
N PRO A 330 -0.55 -21.44 -9.50
CA PRO A 330 -1.05 -20.84 -10.75
C PRO A 330 -2.42 -20.20 -10.55
N PHE A 331 -3.21 -20.66 -9.60
CA PHE A 331 -4.52 -20.10 -9.25
C PHE A 331 -4.69 -20.07 -7.73
N ARG A 332 -5.12 -18.90 -7.19
CA ARG A 332 -5.36 -18.71 -5.77
C ARG A 332 -6.84 -18.43 -5.52
N LEU A 333 -7.47 -19.27 -4.71
CA LEU A 333 -8.84 -19.08 -4.29
C LEU A 333 -8.92 -17.96 -3.22
N ASN A 334 -9.73 -16.94 -3.49
CA ASN A 334 -10.08 -15.91 -2.54
C ASN A 334 -11.51 -16.15 -2.03
N ARG A 335 -11.66 -16.40 -0.72
CA ARG A 335 -12.96 -16.72 -0.11
C ARG A 335 -14.06 -15.71 -0.44
N TRP A 336 -13.75 -14.42 -0.47
CA TRP A 336 -14.73 -13.38 -0.76
C TRP A 336 -15.15 -13.33 -2.23
N LYS A 337 -14.25 -13.70 -3.15
CA LYS A 337 -14.60 -13.88 -4.56
C LYS A 337 -15.47 -15.12 -4.75
N ILE A 338 -15.23 -16.20 -4.03
CA ILE A 338 -16.10 -17.39 -4.03
C ILE A 338 -17.49 -17.03 -3.52
N VAL A 339 -17.60 -16.32 -2.39
CA VAL A 339 -18.89 -15.84 -1.85
C VAL A 339 -19.60 -14.97 -2.89
N LYS A 340 -18.88 -14.01 -3.51
CA LYS A 340 -19.46 -13.16 -4.57
C LYS A 340 -19.99 -13.97 -5.75
N MET A 341 -19.22 -14.97 -6.21
CA MET A 341 -19.67 -15.85 -7.31
C MET A 341 -20.94 -16.62 -6.93
N GLY A 342 -21.00 -17.17 -5.71
CA GLY A 342 -22.21 -17.84 -5.21
C GLY A 342 -23.42 -16.91 -5.18
N ILE A 343 -23.25 -15.69 -4.67
CA ILE A 343 -24.32 -14.66 -4.67
C ILE A 343 -24.72 -14.31 -6.10
N THR A 344 -23.74 -14.10 -7.00
CA THR A 344 -24.02 -13.80 -8.41
C THR A 344 -24.86 -14.92 -9.04
N THR A 345 -24.50 -16.19 -8.81
CA THR A 345 -25.24 -17.35 -9.31
C THR A 345 -26.67 -17.37 -8.78
N LEU A 346 -26.87 -17.15 -7.47
CA LEU A 346 -28.23 -17.12 -6.88
C LEU A 346 -29.07 -15.97 -7.48
N LEU A 347 -28.50 -14.78 -7.66
CA LEU A 347 -29.19 -13.65 -8.27
C LEU A 347 -29.55 -13.91 -9.74
N LEU A 348 -28.68 -14.60 -10.50
CA LEU A 348 -28.98 -15.02 -11.87
C LEU A 348 -30.11 -16.04 -11.90
N LEU A 349 -30.09 -17.05 -11.03
CA LEU A 349 -31.17 -18.04 -10.93
C LEU A 349 -32.51 -17.36 -10.60
N ALA A 350 -32.52 -16.44 -9.63
CA ALA A 350 -33.73 -15.68 -9.29
C ALA A 350 -34.23 -14.82 -10.47
N ALA A 351 -33.32 -14.18 -11.22
CA ALA A 351 -33.68 -13.30 -12.32
C ALA A 351 -34.22 -14.05 -13.56
N PHE A 352 -33.71 -15.24 -13.85
CA PHE A 352 -34.06 -15.98 -15.07
C PHE A 352 -35.04 -17.13 -14.86
N TRP A 353 -35.18 -17.68 -13.66
CA TRP A 353 -36.05 -18.81 -13.36
C TRP A 353 -37.18 -18.47 -12.38
N GLY A 354 -37.24 -17.24 -11.86
CA GLY A 354 -38.30 -16.78 -10.97
C GLY A 354 -38.33 -17.46 -9.62
N ILE A 355 -37.16 -17.95 -9.13
CA ILE A 355 -37.01 -18.57 -7.82
C ILE A 355 -36.74 -17.52 -6.77
#